data_bc651a4ba6b02e101217632ab996df1e
#
_entry.id   bc651a4ba6b02e101217632ab996df1e
#
_cell.length_a   1.000
_cell.length_b   1.000
_cell.length_c   1.000
_cell.angle_alpha   90.00
_cell.angle_beta   90.00
_cell.angle_gamma   90.00
#
_symmetry.space_group_name_H-M   'P 1'
#
loop_
_entity.id
_entity.type
_entity.pdbx_description
1 polymer ?
#
loop_
_entity_poly.entity_id
_entity_poly.type
_entity_poly.pdbx_seq_one_letter_code
_entity_poly.pdbx_strand_id
1 'polypeptide(L)'
;MTKRLRLALSAACAIGFGLAPLVATDAHAAAPAAAKKFSSCTTLLKVYKYGVASTKKAKGKTKATVSATVYKTNKKLDADGDGIACDAGDLKSDSSSSSGASARIVTKTYKGSGDETLKLAIPAGGVAIAKIDFDGEDGVMISTLDADENVIDMPVSSDGAYSGTILLTRGEDPEEPLDIAMLDIVGEGDWTIKVSAASTAPLFDGDASGSTDAVFRYKGEPIDLAVTHDGEDSFSVAVYDKDGILIERTVDEYGEIDDVYPMETGAYIVVRATADWTIAED
;
A
#
# COMPACT_ATOMS: atom_id res chain seq x y z
N MET A 1 59.15 -21.58 7.52
CA MET A 1 59.36 -22.97 8.01
C MET A 1 58.15 -23.74 7.61
N THR A 2 58.18 -24.36 6.42
CA THR A 2 58.39 -25.80 6.15
C THR A 2 57.49 -26.71 6.98
N LYS A 3 56.52 -27.43 6.41
CA LYS A 3 56.74 -28.67 5.65
C LYS A 3 55.49 -29.15 4.90
N ARG A 4 55.72 -29.52 3.65
CA ARG A 4 54.87 -30.36 2.79
C ARG A 4 54.86 -31.80 3.32
N LEU A 5 53.78 -32.56 3.06
CA LEU A 5 53.92 -33.97 2.82
C LEU A 5 52.90 -34.44 1.79
N ARG A 6 53.39 -35.00 0.68
CA ARG A 6 52.67 -35.79 -0.33
C ARG A 6 52.78 -37.29 -0.01
N LEU A 7 51.78 -38.09 -0.40
CA LEU A 7 51.99 -39.45 -0.98
C LEU A 7 50.59 -39.95 -1.42
N ALA A 8 50.25 -40.18 -2.57
CA ALA A 8 50.64 -41.14 -3.61
C ALA A 8 49.90 -42.51 -3.54
N LEU A 9 49.02 -42.69 -4.49
CA LEU A 9 48.86 -43.81 -5.46
C LEU A 9 48.64 -45.23 -4.89
N SER A 10 47.53 -45.88 -5.28
CA SER A 10 47.59 -47.15 -6.05
C SER A 10 46.22 -47.52 -6.64
N ALA A 11 46.25 -47.92 -7.86
CA ALA A 11 45.19 -48.47 -8.67
C ALA A 11 44.95 -49.96 -8.41
N ALA A 12 43.72 -50.45 -8.56
CA ALA A 12 43.43 -51.81 -8.92
C ALA A 12 42.10 -51.90 -9.70
N CYS A 13 42.25 -52.40 -10.92
CA CYS A 13 41.22 -52.72 -11.87
C CYS A 13 40.54 -54.05 -11.50
N ALA A 14 39.21 -54.10 -11.48
CA ALA A 14 38.50 -55.39 -11.58
C ALA A 14 37.21 -55.19 -12.37
N ILE A 15 37.19 -55.84 -13.52
CA ILE A 15 36.06 -55.93 -14.46
C ILE A 15 35.09 -57.00 -13.89
N GLY A 16 33.86 -56.59 -13.60
CA GLY A 16 32.77 -57.47 -13.23
C GLY A 16 31.51 -57.13 -14.02
N PHE A 17 31.18 -57.95 -15.03
CA PHE A 17 29.87 -57.88 -15.69
C PHE A 17 28.80 -58.39 -14.72
N GLY A 18 27.92 -57.47 -14.28
CA GLY A 18 26.74 -57.81 -13.49
C GLY A 18 25.51 -57.20 -14.14
N LEU A 19 24.58 -58.05 -14.57
CA LEU A 19 23.23 -57.60 -15.00
C LEU A 19 22.57 -56.79 -13.89
N ALA A 20 22.28 -55.54 -14.19
CA ALA A 20 21.45 -54.73 -13.34
C ALA A 20 19.95 -55.02 -13.59
N PRO A 21 19.13 -55.25 -12.56
CA PRO A 21 17.69 -55.22 -12.70
C PRO A 21 17.22 -53.77 -12.97
N LEU A 22 16.35 -53.62 -13.95
CA LEU A 22 15.59 -52.39 -14.16
C LEU A 22 14.76 -52.10 -12.87
N VAL A 23 15.26 -51.24 -12.05
CA VAL A 23 14.45 -50.65 -10.98
C VAL A 23 13.59 -49.59 -11.66
N ALA A 24 12.31 -49.85 -11.78
CA ALA A 24 11.32 -48.82 -12.10
C ALA A 24 11.45 -47.75 -11.03
N THR A 25 11.95 -46.57 -11.41
CA THR A 25 11.87 -45.38 -10.58
C THR A 25 10.40 -44.97 -10.51
N ASP A 26 9.75 -45.35 -9.42
CA ASP A 26 8.49 -44.73 -9.06
C ASP A 26 8.71 -43.21 -9.02
N ALA A 27 8.14 -42.55 -10.04
CA ALA A 27 8.02 -41.10 -10.01
C ALA A 27 7.17 -40.75 -8.77
N HIS A 28 7.83 -40.41 -7.68
CA HIS A 28 7.18 -39.78 -6.56
C HIS A 28 6.52 -38.52 -7.11
N ALA A 29 5.21 -38.56 -7.28
CA ALA A 29 4.41 -37.40 -7.52
C ALA A 29 4.65 -36.48 -6.29
N ALA A 30 5.39 -35.42 -6.53
CA ALA A 30 5.55 -34.38 -5.50
C ALA A 30 4.16 -34.00 -4.95
N ALA A 31 4.01 -34.06 -3.65
CA ALA A 31 2.78 -33.64 -2.99
C ALA A 31 2.39 -32.26 -3.54
N PRO A 32 1.11 -32.05 -3.90
CA PRO A 32 0.69 -30.77 -4.46
C PRO A 32 1.03 -29.68 -3.44
N ALA A 33 1.90 -28.74 -3.84
CA ALA A 33 2.19 -27.56 -3.04
C ALA A 33 0.86 -26.92 -2.65
N ALA A 34 0.71 -26.56 -1.36
CA ALA A 34 -0.50 -25.94 -0.85
C ALA A 34 -0.89 -24.78 -1.77
N ALA A 35 -2.13 -24.77 -2.26
CA ALA A 35 -2.56 -23.80 -3.26
C ALA A 35 -2.51 -22.40 -2.65
N LYS A 36 -1.62 -21.56 -3.14
CA LYS A 36 -1.50 -20.16 -2.72
C LYS A 36 -2.80 -19.43 -3.07
N LYS A 37 -3.38 -18.72 -2.10
CA LYS A 37 -4.49 -17.80 -2.29
C LYS A 37 -3.93 -16.44 -2.76
N PHE A 38 -4.52 -15.88 -3.80
CA PHE A 38 -4.17 -14.56 -4.32
C PHE A 38 -5.30 -13.56 -4.02
N SER A 39 -4.94 -12.34 -3.72
CA SER A 39 -5.90 -11.26 -3.41
C SER A 39 -6.52 -10.66 -4.68
N SER A 40 -5.80 -10.68 -5.80
CA SER A 40 -6.23 -10.07 -7.07
C SER A 40 -5.68 -10.82 -8.29
N CYS A 41 -6.24 -10.51 -9.47
CA CYS A 41 -5.70 -10.98 -10.74
C CYS A 41 -4.28 -10.46 -11.00
N THR A 42 -3.96 -9.25 -10.57
CA THR A 42 -2.60 -8.68 -10.70
C THR A 42 -1.57 -9.56 -9.99
N THR A 43 -1.85 -10.00 -8.76
CA THR A 43 -0.93 -10.86 -7.98
C THR A 43 -0.90 -12.29 -8.51
N LEU A 44 -2.02 -12.82 -8.98
CA LEU A 44 -2.07 -14.16 -9.58
C LEU A 44 -1.28 -14.20 -10.90
N LEU A 45 -1.39 -13.19 -11.76
CA LEU A 45 -0.73 -13.13 -13.06
C LEU A 45 0.78 -12.97 -12.98
N LYS A 46 1.33 -12.46 -11.87
CA LYS A 46 2.78 -12.48 -11.60
C LYS A 46 3.34 -13.91 -11.55
N VAL A 47 2.53 -14.89 -11.08
CA VAL A 47 2.91 -16.30 -10.94
C VAL A 47 2.39 -17.14 -12.13
N TYR A 48 1.16 -16.91 -12.54
CA TYR A 48 0.47 -17.64 -13.63
C TYR A 48 0.11 -16.67 -14.75
N LYS A 49 1.10 -16.29 -15.53
CA LYS A 49 1.06 -15.23 -16.56
C LYS A 49 -0.20 -15.19 -17.46
N TYR A 50 -0.89 -16.30 -17.63
CA TYR A 50 -2.08 -16.40 -18.49
C TYR A 50 -3.30 -16.93 -17.76
N GLY A 51 -3.34 -16.76 -16.41
CA GLY A 51 -4.42 -17.26 -15.58
C GLY A 51 -4.33 -18.74 -15.23
N VAL A 52 -5.31 -19.21 -14.46
CA VAL A 52 -5.37 -20.62 -13.99
C VAL A 52 -6.70 -21.23 -14.34
N ALA A 53 -6.67 -22.28 -15.15
CA ALA A 53 -7.84 -23.04 -15.56
C ALA A 53 -8.17 -24.17 -14.57
N SER A 54 -9.45 -24.36 -14.29
CA SER A 54 -9.99 -25.42 -13.45
C SER A 54 -9.77 -26.81 -14.05
N THR A 55 -9.84 -26.93 -15.36
CA THR A 55 -9.71 -28.18 -16.14
C THR A 55 -9.04 -27.94 -17.48
N LYS A 56 -8.60 -29.04 -18.14
CA LYS A 56 -8.11 -28.96 -19.52
C LYS A 56 -9.20 -28.49 -20.49
N LYS A 57 -10.47 -28.80 -20.22
CA LYS A 57 -11.61 -28.37 -21.02
C LYS A 57 -11.84 -26.86 -20.90
N ALA A 58 -11.82 -26.31 -19.71
CA ALA A 58 -11.90 -24.88 -19.48
C ALA A 58 -10.74 -24.13 -20.14
N LYS A 59 -9.50 -24.61 -19.97
CA LYS A 59 -8.33 -24.06 -20.68
C LYS A 59 -8.54 -23.87 -22.17
N GLY A 60 -9.17 -24.83 -22.84
CA GLY A 60 -9.35 -24.81 -24.31
C GLY A 60 -8.07 -24.51 -25.06
N LYS A 61 -8.06 -23.45 -25.88
CA LYS A 61 -6.89 -23.00 -26.67
C LYS A 61 -6.08 -21.92 -25.96
N THR A 62 -6.45 -21.52 -24.75
CA THR A 62 -5.74 -20.48 -23.99
C THR A 62 -4.38 -20.95 -23.48
N LYS A 63 -3.53 -20.05 -23.07
CA LYS A 63 -2.23 -20.35 -22.46
C LYS A 63 -2.31 -20.56 -20.95
N ALA A 64 -3.51 -20.56 -20.35
CA ALA A 64 -3.72 -20.71 -18.92
C ALA A 64 -3.09 -21.99 -18.37
N THR A 65 -2.61 -21.92 -17.13
CA THR A 65 -2.07 -23.08 -16.41
C THR A 65 -3.21 -23.91 -15.85
N VAL A 66 -3.26 -25.22 -16.16
CA VAL A 66 -4.30 -26.10 -15.60
C VAL A 66 -3.91 -26.53 -14.20
N SER A 67 -4.65 -26.06 -13.20
CA SER A 67 -4.49 -26.47 -11.81
C SER A 67 -5.83 -26.35 -11.07
N ALA A 68 -6.52 -27.48 -10.91
CA ALA A 68 -7.82 -27.51 -10.22
C ALA A 68 -7.73 -27.02 -8.76
N THR A 69 -6.61 -27.30 -8.07
CA THR A 69 -6.38 -26.89 -6.69
C THR A 69 -6.19 -25.39 -6.57
N VAL A 70 -5.30 -24.81 -7.39
CA VAL A 70 -5.07 -23.35 -7.42
C VAL A 70 -6.34 -22.61 -7.85
N TYR A 71 -7.01 -23.09 -8.92
CA TYR A 71 -8.29 -22.52 -9.35
C TYR A 71 -9.33 -22.51 -8.23
N LYS A 72 -9.56 -23.67 -7.56
CA LYS A 72 -10.54 -23.77 -6.48
C LYS A 72 -10.30 -22.78 -5.35
N THR A 73 -9.03 -22.57 -4.98
CA THR A 73 -8.63 -21.61 -3.93
C THR A 73 -8.86 -20.17 -4.38
N ASN A 74 -8.74 -19.91 -5.69
CA ASN A 74 -8.84 -18.57 -6.29
C ASN A 74 -10.07 -18.39 -7.19
N LYS A 75 -11.11 -19.22 -7.02
CA LYS A 75 -12.35 -19.18 -7.83
C LYS A 75 -13.04 -17.81 -7.86
N LYS A 76 -12.84 -16.99 -6.85
CA LYS A 76 -13.39 -15.63 -6.82
C LYS A 76 -12.79 -14.69 -7.87
N LEU A 77 -11.63 -15.07 -8.43
CA LEU A 77 -10.94 -14.34 -9.49
C LEU A 77 -11.33 -14.82 -10.91
N ASP A 78 -12.31 -15.70 -11.02
CA ASP A 78 -12.99 -16.11 -12.26
C ASP A 78 -14.34 -15.35 -12.30
N ALA A 79 -14.30 -14.14 -12.85
CA ALA A 79 -15.42 -13.21 -12.79
C ALA A 79 -16.48 -13.47 -13.85
N ASP A 80 -16.09 -13.99 -15.03
CA ASP A 80 -17.01 -14.34 -16.11
C ASP A 80 -17.53 -15.79 -16.03
N GLY A 81 -16.95 -16.61 -15.12
CA GLY A 81 -17.40 -17.96 -14.80
C GLY A 81 -17.06 -19.00 -15.87
N ASP A 82 -16.09 -18.74 -16.74
CA ASP A 82 -15.70 -19.65 -17.83
C ASP A 82 -14.81 -20.81 -17.37
N GLY A 83 -14.37 -20.77 -16.09
CA GLY A 83 -13.52 -21.77 -15.44
C GLY A 83 -12.03 -21.50 -15.57
N ILE A 84 -11.64 -20.28 -15.93
CA ILE A 84 -10.24 -19.80 -15.97
C ILE A 84 -10.15 -18.53 -15.11
N ALA A 85 -9.54 -18.61 -13.96
CA ALA A 85 -9.33 -17.42 -13.12
C ALA A 85 -8.24 -16.52 -13.72
N CYS A 86 -8.54 -15.23 -13.82
CA CYS A 86 -7.68 -14.16 -14.31
C CYS A 86 -7.24 -14.28 -15.76
N ASP A 87 -8.14 -14.65 -16.64
CA ASP A 87 -7.92 -14.54 -18.09
C ASP A 87 -8.32 -13.16 -18.66
N ALA A 88 -8.33 -13.01 -19.98
CA ALA A 88 -8.71 -11.75 -20.62
C ALA A 88 -10.20 -11.40 -20.47
N GLY A 89 -11.07 -12.38 -20.18
CA GLY A 89 -12.48 -12.20 -19.88
C GLY A 89 -12.64 -11.57 -18.52
N ASP A 90 -11.97 -12.12 -17.51
CA ASP A 90 -11.97 -11.62 -16.14
C ASP A 90 -11.39 -10.20 -16.06
N LEU A 91 -10.29 -9.91 -16.77
CA LEU A 91 -9.69 -8.59 -16.81
C LEU A 91 -10.61 -7.53 -17.44
N LYS A 92 -11.48 -7.94 -18.36
CA LYS A 92 -12.54 -7.06 -18.91
C LYS A 92 -13.69 -6.92 -17.93
N SER A 93 -14.01 -7.98 -17.19
CA SER A 93 -15.00 -7.97 -16.12
C SER A 93 -14.49 -7.17 -14.92
N ASP A 94 -13.21 -7.26 -14.57
CA ASP A 94 -12.58 -6.37 -13.58
C ASP A 94 -12.63 -4.91 -14.02
N SER A 95 -12.49 -4.61 -15.32
CA SER A 95 -12.74 -3.26 -15.86
C SER A 95 -14.22 -2.84 -15.83
N SER A 96 -15.15 -3.79 -15.73
CA SER A 96 -16.60 -3.56 -15.65
C SER A 96 -17.21 -3.92 -14.29
N SER A 97 -16.53 -4.72 -13.45
CA SER A 97 -16.96 -5.06 -12.10
C SER A 97 -16.14 -4.39 -10.99
N SER A 98 -15.10 -3.64 -11.32
CA SER A 98 -14.63 -2.52 -10.49
C SER A 98 -15.55 -1.29 -10.59
N SER A 99 -16.69 -1.41 -11.25
CA SER A 99 -17.92 -0.72 -10.94
C SER A 99 -18.83 -1.52 -9.97
N GLY A 100 -18.29 -2.40 -9.13
CA GLY A 100 -18.75 -2.44 -7.75
C GLY A 100 -18.53 -1.00 -7.33
N ALA A 101 -19.58 -0.22 -7.12
CA ALA A 101 -19.52 1.12 -6.59
C ALA A 101 -18.53 1.04 -5.42
N SER A 102 -17.30 1.58 -5.61
CA SER A 102 -16.40 1.82 -4.48
C SER A 102 -17.29 2.52 -3.51
N ALA A 103 -17.62 1.85 -2.37
CA ALA A 103 -18.67 2.36 -1.53
C ALA A 103 -18.24 3.78 -1.26
N ARG A 104 -19.01 4.74 -1.82
CA ARG A 104 -18.59 6.13 -1.92
C ARG A 104 -18.36 6.59 -0.50
N ILE A 105 -17.18 7.09 -0.18
CA ILE A 105 -16.91 7.71 1.11
C ILE A 105 -17.90 8.86 1.25
N VAL A 106 -18.84 8.70 2.17
CA VAL A 106 -19.82 9.74 2.49
C VAL A 106 -19.15 10.66 3.51
N THR A 107 -19.12 11.96 3.21
CA THR A 107 -18.60 12.95 4.16
C THR A 107 -19.35 12.83 5.48
N LYS A 108 -18.60 12.63 6.56
CA LYS A 108 -19.15 12.51 7.91
C LYS A 108 -18.34 13.39 8.87
N THR A 109 -19.05 14.12 9.72
CA THR A 109 -18.44 14.92 10.79
C THR A 109 -18.69 14.21 12.12
N TYR A 110 -17.62 14.05 12.87
CA TYR A 110 -17.60 13.50 14.22
C TYR A 110 -17.23 14.62 15.17
N LYS A 111 -17.73 14.56 16.39
CA LYS A 111 -17.42 15.51 17.46
C LYS A 111 -17.35 14.78 18.78
N GLY A 112 -16.43 15.16 19.61
CA GLY A 112 -16.24 14.61 20.94
C GLY A 112 -15.37 15.50 21.79
N SER A 113 -14.99 14.97 22.93
CA SER A 113 -14.12 15.64 23.89
C SER A 113 -13.28 14.61 24.64
N GLY A 114 -12.00 14.89 24.85
CA GLY A 114 -11.07 13.98 25.50
C GLY A 114 -10.69 12.77 24.64
N ASP A 115 -10.16 11.75 25.29
CA ASP A 115 -9.72 10.52 24.66
C ASP A 115 -10.87 9.72 24.05
N GLU A 116 -10.74 9.32 22.81
CA GLU A 116 -11.73 8.46 22.14
C GLU A 116 -11.12 7.65 20.99
N THR A 117 -11.50 6.37 20.89
CA THR A 117 -11.25 5.57 19.69
C THR A 117 -12.46 5.64 18.77
N LEU A 118 -12.33 6.38 17.68
CA LEU A 118 -13.38 6.72 16.73
C LEU A 118 -13.42 5.73 15.57
N LYS A 119 -14.50 4.98 15.40
CA LYS A 119 -14.71 4.10 14.23
C LYS A 119 -15.09 4.91 13.00
N LEU A 120 -14.32 4.71 11.93
CA LEU A 120 -14.52 5.37 10.65
C LEU A 120 -15.39 4.55 9.70
N ALA A 121 -16.18 5.24 8.87
CA ALA A 121 -16.99 4.62 7.83
C ALA A 121 -16.27 4.74 6.47
N ILE A 122 -15.01 4.27 6.39
CA ILE A 122 -14.23 4.22 5.16
C ILE A 122 -14.35 2.80 4.58
N PRO A 123 -14.81 2.64 3.32
CA PRO A 123 -14.85 1.34 2.68
C PRO A 123 -13.43 0.82 2.44
N ALA A 124 -13.26 -0.51 2.43
CA ALA A 124 -11.98 -1.13 2.09
C ALA A 124 -11.45 -0.60 0.74
N GLY A 125 -10.18 -0.21 0.69
CA GLY A 125 -9.55 0.43 -0.46
C GLY A 125 -9.93 1.90 -0.67
N GLY A 126 -10.73 2.49 0.23
CA GLY A 126 -11.08 3.90 0.15
C GLY A 126 -9.94 4.81 0.64
N VAL A 127 -9.68 5.89 -0.07
CA VAL A 127 -8.72 6.93 0.31
C VAL A 127 -9.47 8.16 0.79
N ALA A 128 -9.22 8.56 2.03
CA ALA A 128 -9.92 9.64 2.70
C ALA A 128 -8.97 10.71 3.22
N ILE A 129 -9.51 11.90 3.44
CA ILE A 129 -8.88 12.96 4.24
C ILE A 129 -9.69 13.19 5.50
N ALA A 130 -9.00 13.53 6.57
CA ALA A 130 -9.60 14.01 7.81
C ALA A 130 -9.19 15.46 8.04
N LYS A 131 -10.17 16.39 8.02
CA LYS A 131 -9.97 17.72 8.55
C LYS A 131 -10.26 17.67 10.04
N ILE A 132 -9.29 18.09 10.84
CA ILE A 132 -9.29 17.99 12.30
C ILE A 132 -9.19 19.40 12.87
N ASP A 133 -10.07 19.71 13.81
CA ASP A 133 -10.00 20.89 14.64
C ASP A 133 -10.07 20.40 16.10
N PHE A 134 -9.03 20.70 16.90
CA PHE A 134 -8.89 20.37 18.32
C PHE A 134 -8.53 21.64 19.09
N ASP A 135 -9.18 21.90 20.22
CA ASP A 135 -9.05 23.15 20.98
C ASP A 135 -8.43 23.00 22.39
N GLY A 136 -7.86 21.83 22.71
CA GLY A 136 -7.19 21.58 23.98
C GLY A 136 -5.85 22.32 24.10
N GLU A 137 -5.51 22.72 25.35
CA GLU A 137 -4.26 23.44 25.66
C GLU A 137 -3.06 22.50 25.84
N ASP A 138 -3.30 21.25 26.26
CA ASP A 138 -2.25 20.24 26.57
C ASP A 138 -1.86 19.39 25.36
N GLY A 139 -2.35 19.73 24.15
CA GLY A 139 -2.04 19.06 22.92
C GLY A 139 -2.90 17.82 22.62
N VAL A 140 -2.68 17.27 21.44
CA VAL A 140 -3.37 16.08 20.95
C VAL A 140 -2.43 15.15 20.18
N MET A 141 -2.63 13.88 20.37
CA MET A 141 -2.03 12.83 19.55
C MET A 141 -3.14 12.03 18.86
N ILE A 142 -3.05 11.86 17.55
CA ILE A 142 -4.02 11.08 16.79
C ILE A 142 -3.30 10.00 15.99
N SER A 143 -3.65 8.75 16.28
CA SER A 143 -3.15 7.58 15.55
C SER A 143 -4.23 7.01 14.63
N THR A 144 -3.82 6.46 13.50
CA THR A 144 -4.67 5.67 12.62
C THR A 144 -4.51 4.21 12.93
N LEU A 145 -5.64 3.48 13.01
CA LEU A 145 -5.66 2.07 13.36
C LEU A 145 -6.37 1.24 12.27
N ASP A 146 -5.96 -0.03 12.15
CA ASP A 146 -6.68 -1.03 11.38
C ASP A 146 -7.92 -1.58 12.14
N ALA A 147 -8.59 -2.57 11.56
CA ALA A 147 -9.78 -3.18 12.18
C ALA A 147 -9.46 -4.05 13.39
N ASP A 148 -8.20 -4.46 13.56
CA ASP A 148 -7.68 -5.26 14.67
C ASP A 148 -7.00 -4.39 15.75
N GLU A 149 -7.19 -3.04 15.67
CA GLU A 149 -6.65 -2.03 16.58
C GLU A 149 -5.10 -1.90 16.55
N ASN A 150 -4.47 -2.37 15.47
CA ASN A 150 -3.03 -2.13 15.29
C ASN A 150 -2.80 -0.72 14.76
N VAL A 151 -1.79 -0.04 15.31
CA VAL A 151 -1.39 1.30 14.84
C VAL A 151 -0.79 1.19 13.43
N ILE A 152 -1.30 2.00 12.51
CA ILE A 152 -0.79 2.12 11.13
C ILE A 152 0.17 3.32 11.04
N ASP A 153 -0.27 4.49 11.52
CA ASP A 153 0.47 5.76 11.47
C ASP A 153 0.05 6.64 12.64
N MET A 154 0.87 7.66 12.94
CA MET A 154 0.58 8.71 13.91
C MET A 154 0.69 10.07 13.21
N PRO A 155 -0.32 10.45 12.41
CA PRO A 155 -0.25 11.63 11.57
C PRO A 155 -0.33 12.96 12.33
N VAL A 156 -0.82 12.99 13.56
CA VAL A 156 -0.94 14.22 14.35
C VAL A 156 -0.27 14.03 15.71
N SER A 157 0.62 14.98 16.04
CA SER A 157 1.18 15.20 17.37
C SER A 157 1.36 16.69 17.54
N SER A 158 0.64 17.29 18.48
CA SER A 158 0.67 18.73 18.74
C SER A 158 0.73 18.99 20.25
N ASP A 159 1.48 20.00 20.67
CA ASP A 159 1.61 20.41 22.08
C ASP A 159 0.50 21.39 22.53
N GLY A 160 -0.46 21.67 21.68
CA GLY A 160 -1.58 22.57 21.95
C GLY A 160 -2.73 22.34 20.98
N ALA A 161 -3.55 23.37 20.79
CA ALA A 161 -4.65 23.34 19.83
C ALA A 161 -4.12 22.99 18.42
N TYR A 162 -4.91 22.22 17.67
CA TYR A 162 -4.54 21.78 16.34
C TYR A 162 -5.68 22.02 15.34
N SER A 163 -5.34 22.52 14.15
CA SER A 163 -6.29 22.64 13.04
C SER A 163 -5.56 22.31 11.74
N GLY A 164 -5.77 21.12 11.18
CA GLY A 164 -5.09 20.66 9.99
C GLY A 164 -5.90 19.66 9.18
N THR A 165 -5.36 19.27 8.03
CA THR A 165 -5.95 18.24 7.18
C THR A 165 -4.90 17.17 6.90
N ILE A 166 -5.21 15.93 7.25
CA ILE A 166 -4.35 14.77 7.03
C ILE A 166 -4.91 13.85 5.94
N LEU A 167 -4.03 13.16 5.22
CA LEU A 167 -4.40 12.02 4.38
C LEU A 167 -4.43 10.77 5.26
N LEU A 168 -5.52 10.03 5.19
CA LEU A 168 -5.61 8.72 5.81
C LEU A 168 -4.95 7.72 4.86
N THR A 169 -3.64 7.55 5.04
CA THR A 169 -2.74 6.78 4.17
C THR A 169 -2.94 5.29 4.34
N ARG A 170 -2.65 4.53 3.29
CA ARG A 170 -2.75 3.07 3.31
C ARG A 170 -1.40 2.36 3.40
N GLY A 171 -0.40 3.06 3.95
CA GLY A 171 0.96 2.56 4.16
C GLY A 171 1.90 2.84 2.99
N GLU A 172 3.05 2.20 3.02
CA GLU A 172 4.13 2.39 2.05
C GLU A 172 4.28 1.19 1.09
N ASP A 173 3.73 0.01 1.47
CA ASP A 173 3.83 -1.20 0.66
C ASP A 173 2.60 -1.36 -0.26
N PRO A 174 2.76 -1.21 -1.58
CA PRO A 174 1.66 -1.39 -2.52
C PRO A 174 1.21 -2.86 -2.64
N GLU A 175 1.99 -3.81 -2.13
CA GLU A 175 1.63 -5.23 -2.13
C GLU A 175 0.81 -5.61 -0.89
N GLU A 176 0.94 -4.85 0.20
CA GLU A 176 0.23 -5.06 1.47
C GLU A 176 -0.44 -3.75 1.96
N PRO A 177 -1.35 -3.15 1.17
CA PRO A 177 -2.01 -1.92 1.55
C PRO A 177 -2.89 -2.13 2.77
N LEU A 178 -2.78 -1.24 3.75
CA LEU A 178 -3.53 -1.27 4.99
C LEU A 178 -4.86 -0.51 4.84
N ASP A 179 -5.92 -1.00 5.46
CA ASP A 179 -7.20 -0.31 5.49
C ASP A 179 -7.41 0.34 6.86
N ILE A 180 -7.49 1.67 6.90
CA ILE A 180 -7.78 2.41 8.12
C ILE A 180 -9.23 2.20 8.53
N ALA A 181 -9.43 1.75 9.75
CA ALA A 181 -10.74 1.51 10.33
C ALA A 181 -11.09 2.49 11.46
N MET A 182 -10.08 3.02 12.16
CA MET A 182 -10.30 3.86 13.34
C MET A 182 -9.26 4.98 13.44
N LEU A 183 -9.62 6.02 14.19
CA LEU A 183 -8.71 7.01 14.75
C LEU A 183 -8.70 6.83 16.26
N ASP A 184 -7.52 6.80 16.85
CA ASP A 184 -7.32 6.88 18.28
C ASP A 184 -6.88 8.29 18.63
N ILE A 185 -7.69 8.98 19.42
CA ILE A 185 -7.52 10.38 19.80
C ILE A 185 -7.14 10.39 21.28
N VAL A 186 -6.00 10.99 21.59
CA VAL A 186 -5.52 11.17 22.97
C VAL A 186 -5.25 12.64 23.19
N GLY A 187 -6.01 13.28 24.09
CA GLY A 187 -5.87 14.70 24.43
C GLY A 187 -7.06 15.24 25.20
N GLU A 188 -6.84 16.22 26.06
CA GLU A 188 -7.88 16.88 26.85
C GLU A 188 -8.38 18.15 26.14
N GLY A 189 -9.50 18.06 25.44
CA GLY A 189 -10.12 19.19 24.71
C GLY A 189 -11.28 18.72 23.84
N ASP A 190 -12.03 19.68 23.31
CA ASP A 190 -13.09 19.38 22.35
C ASP A 190 -12.48 19.18 20.95
N TRP A 191 -13.01 18.24 20.21
CA TRP A 191 -12.54 18.00 18.85
C TRP A 191 -13.69 17.85 17.85
N THR A 192 -13.40 18.28 16.63
CA THR A 192 -14.27 18.08 15.47
C THR A 192 -13.42 17.47 14.35
N ILE A 193 -13.82 16.29 13.85
CA ILE A 193 -13.13 15.59 12.77
C ILE A 193 -14.11 15.38 11.63
N LYS A 194 -13.80 15.96 10.47
CA LYS A 194 -14.58 15.79 9.23
C LYS A 194 -13.83 14.88 8.26
N VAL A 195 -14.33 13.66 8.11
CA VAL A 195 -13.81 12.68 7.15
C VAL A 195 -14.53 12.79 5.83
N SER A 196 -13.80 12.85 4.74
CA SER A 196 -14.33 12.90 3.37
C SER A 196 -13.41 12.18 2.39
N ALA A 197 -13.90 11.91 1.19
CA ALA A 197 -13.08 11.30 0.15
C ALA A 197 -11.87 12.20 -0.17
N ALA A 198 -10.67 11.62 -0.33
CA ALA A 198 -9.46 12.39 -0.66
C ALA A 198 -9.59 13.17 -1.98
N SER A 199 -10.45 12.70 -2.89
CA SER A 199 -10.80 13.43 -4.12
C SER A 199 -11.48 14.79 -3.88
N THR A 200 -11.86 15.12 -2.64
CA THR A 200 -12.42 16.44 -2.25
C THR A 200 -11.35 17.43 -1.78
N ALA A 201 -10.10 17.00 -1.62
CA ALA A 201 -9.00 17.91 -1.30
C ALA A 201 -8.86 19.00 -2.38
N PRO A 202 -8.39 20.20 -2.04
CA PRO A 202 -8.10 21.24 -3.03
C PRO A 202 -7.10 20.74 -4.07
N LEU A 203 -7.13 21.31 -5.27
CA LEU A 203 -6.12 21.05 -6.29
C LEU A 203 -4.89 21.91 -5.98
N PHE A 204 -3.70 21.34 -6.05
CA PHE A 204 -2.46 22.10 -6.14
C PHE A 204 -2.39 22.71 -7.55
N ASP A 205 -2.37 24.03 -7.63
CA ASP A 205 -2.41 24.82 -8.87
C ASP A 205 -1.15 25.71 -8.99
N GLY A 206 -0.01 25.10 -8.68
CA GLY A 206 1.31 25.68 -8.82
C GLY A 206 1.86 26.32 -7.55
N ASP A 207 1.04 26.75 -6.59
CA ASP A 207 1.48 27.25 -5.30
C ASP A 207 0.51 26.95 -4.17
N ALA A 208 1.03 26.87 -2.95
CA ALA A 208 0.25 26.77 -1.73
C ALA A 208 1.05 27.27 -0.53
N SER A 209 0.33 27.66 0.52
CA SER A 209 0.92 28.06 1.80
C SER A 209 0.03 27.67 2.97
N GLY A 210 0.61 27.57 4.15
CA GLY A 210 -0.09 27.24 5.37
C GLY A 210 0.79 27.33 6.59
N SER A 211 0.26 26.90 7.74
CA SER A 211 0.99 26.83 9.01
C SER A 211 0.78 25.52 9.76
N THR A 212 0.05 24.58 9.13
CA THR A 212 -0.26 23.25 9.67
C THR A 212 -0.35 22.25 8.54
N ASP A 213 -0.69 21.01 8.87
CA ASP A 213 -0.83 19.92 7.91
C ASP A 213 -1.87 20.23 6.83
N ALA A 214 -1.52 19.91 5.59
CA ALA A 214 -2.37 20.11 4.44
C ALA A 214 -2.30 18.95 3.44
N VAL A 215 -3.38 18.76 2.70
CA VAL A 215 -3.47 17.75 1.63
C VAL A 215 -4.01 18.42 0.38
N PHE A 216 -3.31 18.19 -0.73
CA PHE A 216 -3.71 18.66 -2.06
C PHE A 216 -3.85 17.49 -3.01
N ARG A 217 -4.75 17.62 -3.97
CA ARG A 217 -4.73 16.74 -5.15
C ARG A 217 -3.67 17.25 -6.12
N TYR A 218 -2.94 16.33 -6.71
CA TYR A 218 -1.98 16.64 -7.76
C TYR A 218 -2.32 15.86 -9.03
N LYS A 219 -2.10 16.48 -10.18
CA LYS A 219 -2.38 15.91 -11.51
C LYS A 219 -1.33 16.33 -12.54
N GLY A 220 -0.23 16.92 -12.05
CA GLY A 220 0.85 17.41 -12.90
C GLY A 220 1.84 16.31 -13.27
N GLU A 221 2.76 16.71 -14.13
CA GLU A 221 4.00 15.99 -14.41
C GLU A 221 4.98 16.20 -13.23
N PRO A 222 6.13 15.46 -13.17
CA PRO A 222 7.18 15.78 -12.19
C PRO A 222 7.62 17.24 -12.31
N ILE A 223 7.83 17.88 -11.16
CA ILE A 223 8.24 19.30 -11.08
C ILE A 223 9.41 19.45 -10.10
N ASP A 224 10.10 20.58 -10.20
CA ASP A 224 10.95 21.07 -9.12
C ASP A 224 10.05 21.92 -8.18
N LEU A 225 10.05 21.59 -6.89
CA LEU A 225 9.20 22.20 -5.88
C LEU A 225 10.06 23.13 -5.01
N ALA A 226 9.85 24.43 -5.13
CA ALA A 226 10.44 25.40 -4.21
C ALA A 226 9.68 25.34 -2.88
N VAL A 227 10.40 25.21 -1.78
CA VAL A 227 9.86 24.98 -0.44
C VAL A 227 10.46 25.98 0.55
N THR A 228 9.61 26.62 1.35
CA THR A 228 10.03 27.34 2.54
C THR A 228 9.33 26.81 3.77
N HIS A 229 10.00 26.80 4.91
CA HIS A 229 9.46 26.49 6.23
C HIS A 229 10.19 27.31 7.29
N ASP A 230 9.44 28.01 8.16
CA ASP A 230 10.01 28.94 9.15
C ASP A 230 10.09 28.33 10.56
N GLY A 231 9.80 27.03 10.72
CA GLY A 231 9.78 26.36 12.01
C GLY A 231 11.12 25.77 12.43
N GLU A 232 11.22 25.41 13.72
CA GLU A 232 12.35 24.66 14.28
C GLU A 232 12.11 23.15 14.31
N ASP A 233 10.85 22.71 14.10
CA ASP A 233 10.40 21.32 14.16
C ASP A 233 10.53 20.59 12.81
N SER A 234 10.01 19.37 12.77
CA SER A 234 9.99 18.55 11.55
C SER A 234 9.01 19.15 10.52
N PHE A 235 9.46 19.15 9.29
CA PHE A 235 8.66 19.49 8.12
C PHE A 235 8.78 18.39 7.07
N SER A 236 7.67 17.98 6.48
CA SER A 236 7.72 17.02 5.39
C SER A 236 6.71 17.31 4.30
N VAL A 237 7.12 17.01 3.06
CA VAL A 237 6.26 16.94 1.88
C VAL A 237 6.38 15.54 1.30
N ALA A 238 5.25 14.85 1.14
CA ALA A 238 5.23 13.50 0.61
C ALA A 238 4.19 13.37 -0.50
N VAL A 239 4.48 12.53 -1.49
CA VAL A 239 3.63 12.26 -2.64
C VAL A 239 3.04 10.86 -2.53
N TYR A 240 1.73 10.78 -2.75
CA TYR A 240 0.97 9.53 -2.68
C TYR A 240 0.25 9.26 -4.00
N ASP A 241 0.08 7.99 -4.30
CA ASP A 241 -0.71 7.56 -5.46
C ASP A 241 -2.23 7.70 -5.21
N LYS A 242 -3.04 7.37 -6.23
CA LYS A 242 -4.51 7.40 -6.16
C LYS A 242 -5.11 6.43 -5.13
N ASP A 243 -4.36 5.42 -4.71
CA ASP A 243 -4.76 4.40 -3.76
C ASP A 243 -4.28 4.72 -2.33
N GLY A 244 -3.64 5.90 -2.13
CA GLY A 244 -3.15 6.38 -0.84
C GLY A 244 -1.87 5.70 -0.37
N ILE A 245 -1.09 5.12 -1.31
CA ILE A 245 0.20 4.51 -1.04
C ILE A 245 1.29 5.54 -1.29
N LEU A 246 2.27 5.59 -0.39
CA LEU A 246 3.43 6.49 -0.53
C LEU A 246 4.21 6.18 -1.81
N ILE A 247 4.49 7.21 -2.60
CA ILE A 247 5.41 7.15 -3.75
C ILE A 247 6.79 7.59 -3.30
N GLU A 248 6.88 8.79 -2.66
CA GLU A 248 8.13 9.34 -2.18
C GLU A 248 7.92 10.33 -1.03
N ARG A 249 8.98 10.60 -0.29
CA ARG A 249 9.13 11.74 0.61
C ARG A 249 10.01 12.76 -0.08
N THR A 250 9.39 13.77 -0.66
CA THR A 250 10.10 14.84 -1.39
C THR A 250 10.93 15.68 -0.43
N VAL A 251 10.38 15.99 0.75
CA VAL A 251 11.06 16.69 1.84
C VAL A 251 10.81 15.92 3.13
N ASP A 252 11.85 15.75 3.95
CA ASP A 252 11.77 15.17 5.30
C ASP A 252 12.92 15.74 6.14
N GLU A 253 12.73 16.95 6.66
CA GLU A 253 13.77 17.75 7.28
C GLU A 253 13.32 18.41 8.59
N TYR A 254 14.24 18.96 9.33
CA TYR A 254 14.03 19.72 10.57
C TYR A 254 14.55 21.14 10.43
N GLY A 255 13.82 22.09 10.98
CA GLY A 255 14.22 23.48 11.03
C GLY A 255 13.77 24.31 9.84
N GLU A 256 14.38 25.47 9.69
CA GLU A 256 14.10 26.41 8.59
C GLU A 256 14.54 25.80 7.25
N ILE A 257 13.69 25.93 6.23
CA ILE A 257 13.94 25.46 4.87
C ILE A 257 13.73 26.60 3.88
N ASP A 258 14.63 26.73 2.90
CA ASP A 258 14.51 27.61 1.73
C ASP A 258 15.31 26.94 0.60
N ASP A 259 14.72 25.93 -0.06
CA ASP A 259 15.39 25.12 -1.06
C ASP A 259 14.41 24.58 -2.11
N VAL A 260 14.95 23.93 -3.15
CA VAL A 260 14.19 23.35 -4.25
C VAL A 260 14.42 21.84 -4.31
N TYR A 261 13.34 21.09 -4.37
CA TYR A 261 13.33 19.62 -4.34
C TYR A 261 12.66 19.05 -5.58
N PRO A 262 13.24 18.06 -6.27
CA PRO A 262 12.57 17.36 -7.34
C PRO A 262 11.41 16.55 -6.75
N MET A 263 10.22 16.67 -7.33
CA MET A 263 9.02 15.97 -6.90
C MET A 263 8.46 15.13 -8.05
N GLU A 264 8.23 13.85 -7.78
CA GLU A 264 7.61 12.91 -8.71
C GLU A 264 6.11 13.17 -8.87
N THR A 265 5.53 12.61 -9.94
CA THR A 265 4.09 12.68 -10.14
C THR A 265 3.34 11.75 -9.20
N GLY A 266 2.17 12.18 -8.74
CA GLY A 266 1.30 11.40 -7.86
C GLY A 266 -0.15 11.84 -7.97
N ALA A 267 -0.97 11.44 -7.03
CA ALA A 267 -2.37 11.87 -6.93
C ALA A 267 -2.60 12.85 -5.79
N TYR A 268 -1.77 12.79 -4.76
CA TYR A 268 -1.87 13.66 -3.58
C TYR A 268 -0.50 14.13 -3.14
N ILE A 269 -0.42 15.42 -2.79
CA ILE A 269 0.69 16.03 -2.05
C ILE A 269 0.21 16.20 -0.61
N VAL A 270 1.01 15.74 0.35
CA VAL A 270 0.74 15.84 1.78
C VAL A 270 1.85 16.66 2.41
N VAL A 271 1.49 17.75 3.05
CA VAL A 271 2.39 18.58 3.84
C VAL A 271 2.12 18.27 5.32
N ARG A 272 3.17 18.01 6.09
CA ARG A 272 3.14 17.94 7.57
C ARG A 272 4.01 19.05 8.12
N ALA A 273 3.43 19.93 8.92
CA ALA A 273 4.08 21.12 9.43
C ALA A 273 3.47 21.62 10.72
N THR A 274 4.29 22.26 11.55
CA THR A 274 3.90 22.91 12.80
C THR A 274 4.11 24.44 12.78
N ALA A 275 4.61 24.98 11.66
CA ALA A 275 4.89 26.41 11.46
C ALA A 275 4.56 26.83 10.01
N ASP A 276 4.75 28.11 9.71
CA ASP A 276 4.46 28.68 8.39
C ASP A 276 5.32 28.06 7.31
N TRP A 277 4.69 27.69 6.20
CA TRP A 277 5.33 27.08 5.05
C TRP A 277 4.76 27.59 3.72
N THR A 278 5.58 27.51 2.69
CA THR A 278 5.13 27.63 1.29
C THR A 278 5.69 26.51 0.45
N ILE A 279 4.92 26.09 -0.55
CA ILE A 279 5.38 25.21 -1.62
C ILE A 279 4.95 25.83 -2.96
N ALA A 280 5.85 25.87 -3.93
CA ALA A 280 5.57 26.43 -5.25
C ALA A 280 6.32 25.66 -6.35
N GLU A 281 5.75 25.59 -7.55
CA GLU A 281 6.46 25.12 -8.75
C GLU A 281 7.56 26.14 -9.10
N ASP A 282 8.84 25.67 -9.21
CA ASP A 282 10.01 26.51 -9.53
C ASP A 282 10.16 26.78 -11.04
#